data_cf01aa50f8066603d19bacba7b02fd30
#
_entry.id   cf01aa50f8066603d19bacba7b02fd30
#
_cell.length_a   1.000
_cell.length_b   1.000
_cell.length_c   1.000
_cell.angle_alpha   90.00
_cell.angle_beta   90.00
_cell.angle_gamma   90.00
#
_symmetry.space_group_name_H-M   'P 1'
#
loop_
_entity.id
_entity.type
_entity.pdbx_description
1 polymer ?
#
loop_
_entity_poly.entity_id
_entity_poly.type
_entity_poly.pdbx_seq_one_letter_code
_entity_poly.pdbx_strand_id
1 'polypeptide(L)'
;GAGPFEAIVCVTRGGLVPAAIVARELEIRLIETVCVASYHDYKTQGALSVLKGVADSISNVGGGGGQGVLIVDDLVDTGKTARIVRDILPKAHFATVYAKPMGRPLVDTFITEVSQDTWIYFPWDLGLAFQPPLRNGTN
;
A
#
# COMPACT_ATOMS: atom_id res chain seq x y z
N GLY A 1 -8.08 5.34 -18.83
CA GLY A 1 -7.42 5.41 -17.60
C GLY A 1 -8.17 6.08 -16.49
N ALA A 2 -7.73 5.78 -15.34
CA ALA A 2 -8.20 6.42 -14.14
C ALA A 2 -7.43 7.71 -13.96
N GLY A 3 -8.10 8.73 -13.56
CA GLY A 3 -7.46 10.01 -13.32
C GLY A 3 -8.33 11.14 -13.83
N PRO A 4 -7.94 12.37 -13.56
CA PRO A 4 -6.78 12.76 -12.75
C PRO A 4 -7.01 12.44 -11.28
N PHE A 5 -5.92 12.19 -10.56
CA PHE A 5 -5.96 11.98 -9.13
C PHE A 5 -5.57 13.26 -8.40
N GLU A 6 -6.25 13.53 -7.30
CA GLU A 6 -5.99 14.71 -6.49
C GLU A 6 -5.13 14.41 -5.26
N ALA A 7 -5.11 13.16 -4.84
CA ALA A 7 -4.36 12.72 -3.66
C ALA A 7 -3.88 11.29 -3.81
N ILE A 8 -2.82 10.96 -3.10
CA ILE A 8 -2.32 9.60 -2.98
C ILE A 8 -2.46 9.16 -1.54
N VAL A 9 -2.95 7.94 -1.33
CA VAL A 9 -2.90 7.26 -0.04
C VAL A 9 -1.92 6.12 -0.15
N CYS A 10 -0.87 6.20 0.63
CA CYS A 10 0.20 5.21 0.65
C CYS A 10 -0.09 4.18 1.74
N VAL A 11 -0.07 2.91 1.39
CA VAL A 11 -0.20 1.83 2.37
C VAL A 11 1.18 1.57 2.96
N THR A 12 1.36 1.91 4.21
CA THR A 12 2.66 1.79 4.85
C THR A 12 2.87 0.37 5.36
N ARG A 13 4.08 -0.10 5.35
CA ARG A 13 5.31 0.58 4.89
C ARG A 13 5.60 0.30 3.41
N GLY A 14 5.10 -0.81 2.88
CA GLY A 14 5.47 -1.28 1.56
C GLY A 14 5.23 -0.29 0.43
N GLY A 15 4.20 0.53 0.56
CA GLY A 15 3.85 1.51 -0.47
C GLY A 15 4.64 2.80 -0.43
N LEU A 16 5.50 3.01 0.58
CA LEU A 16 6.18 4.31 0.76
C LEU A 16 7.05 4.69 -0.44
N VAL A 17 7.89 3.78 -0.90
CA VAL A 17 8.78 4.07 -2.03
C VAL A 17 8.01 4.17 -3.34
N PRO A 18 7.14 3.21 -3.68
CA PRO A 18 6.31 3.34 -4.88
C PRO A 18 5.47 4.61 -4.89
N ALA A 19 4.86 4.97 -3.75
CA ALA A 19 4.05 6.18 -3.67
C ALA A 19 4.86 7.45 -3.91
N ALA A 20 6.08 7.50 -3.38
CA ALA A 20 6.96 8.66 -3.59
C ALA A 20 7.28 8.85 -5.07
N ILE A 21 7.54 7.76 -5.78
CA ILE A 21 7.85 7.80 -7.21
C ILE A 21 6.62 8.20 -8.01
N VAL A 22 5.48 7.56 -7.73
CA VAL A 22 4.24 7.82 -8.45
C VAL A 22 3.77 9.26 -8.22
N ALA A 23 3.87 9.75 -6.99
CA ALA A 23 3.49 11.12 -6.66
C ALA A 23 4.29 12.13 -7.50
N ARG A 24 5.57 11.88 -7.66
CA ARG A 24 6.44 12.73 -8.45
C ARG A 24 6.07 12.69 -9.93
N GLU A 25 5.86 11.48 -10.46
CA GLU A 25 5.54 11.32 -11.87
C GLU A 25 4.18 11.89 -12.24
N LEU A 26 3.21 11.81 -11.33
CA LEU A 26 1.86 12.34 -11.56
C LEU A 26 1.69 13.77 -11.06
N GLU A 27 2.74 14.35 -10.49
CA GLU A 27 2.73 15.71 -9.94
C GLU A 27 1.65 15.90 -8.87
N ILE A 28 1.48 14.91 -8.01
CA ILE A 28 0.54 14.95 -6.89
C ILE A 28 1.30 15.28 -5.62
N ARG A 29 0.91 16.35 -4.94
CA ARG A 29 1.57 16.79 -3.71
C ARG A 29 0.85 16.36 -2.45
N LEU A 30 -0.43 16.06 -2.53
CA LEU A 30 -1.22 15.68 -1.37
C LEU A 30 -1.10 14.18 -1.16
N ILE A 31 -0.34 13.80 -0.14
CA ILE A 31 -0.04 12.41 0.15
C ILE A 31 -0.43 12.10 1.59
N GLU A 32 -1.20 11.05 1.79
CA GLU A 32 -1.59 10.56 3.10
C GLU A 32 -1.10 9.13 3.24
N THR A 33 -1.06 8.62 4.46
CA THR A 33 -0.71 7.23 4.73
C THR A 33 -1.86 6.52 5.42
N VAL A 34 -1.96 5.22 5.18
CA VAL A 34 -2.83 4.33 5.92
C VAL A 34 -1.99 3.14 6.37
N CYS A 35 -2.22 2.71 7.59
CA CYS A 35 -1.46 1.59 8.13
C CYS A 35 -2.40 0.52 8.66
N VAL A 36 -2.29 -0.66 8.07
CA VAL A 36 -2.99 -1.86 8.51
C VAL A 36 -1.93 -2.89 8.87
N ALA A 37 -1.99 -3.43 10.05
CA ALA A 37 -0.99 -4.39 10.50
C ALA A 37 -1.62 -5.50 11.32
N SER A 38 -0.94 -6.64 11.34
CA SER A 38 -1.34 -7.75 12.19
C SER A 38 -1.05 -7.38 13.64
N TYR A 39 -2.03 -7.62 14.49
CA TYR A 39 -1.87 -7.44 15.92
C TYR A 39 -1.40 -8.76 16.52
N HIS A 40 -0.23 -8.72 17.15
CA HIS A 40 0.35 -9.90 17.78
C HIS A 40 0.13 -9.86 19.29
N ASP A 41 -1.00 -10.39 19.73
CA ASP A 41 -1.13 -10.74 21.14
C ASP A 41 -1.49 -12.21 21.25
N TYR A 42 -1.52 -12.70 22.47
CA TYR A 42 -1.78 -14.12 22.69
C TYR A 42 -3.21 -14.55 22.36
N LYS A 43 -4.12 -13.58 22.24
CA LYS A 43 -5.56 -13.88 22.08
C LYS A 43 -6.05 -13.71 20.65
N THR A 44 -5.43 -12.81 19.88
CA THR A 44 -5.93 -12.42 18.55
C THR A 44 -4.85 -12.49 17.49
N GLN A 45 -4.03 -13.51 17.57
CA GLN A 45 -2.93 -13.70 16.63
C GLN A 45 -3.44 -13.76 15.21
N GLY A 46 -2.85 -12.95 14.33
CA GLY A 46 -3.20 -12.92 12.92
C GLY A 46 -4.33 -11.99 12.55
N ALA A 47 -5.00 -11.36 13.51
CA ALA A 47 -6.04 -10.37 13.21
C ALA A 47 -5.40 -9.08 12.69
N LEU A 48 -5.98 -8.51 11.64
CA LEU A 48 -5.56 -7.22 11.11
C LEU A 48 -6.33 -6.10 11.80
N SER A 49 -5.63 -5.01 12.07
CA SER A 49 -6.25 -3.80 12.58
C SER A 49 -5.68 -2.57 11.89
N VAL A 50 -6.48 -1.52 11.84
CA VAL A 50 -6.07 -0.24 11.29
C VAL A 50 -5.33 0.52 12.38
N LEU A 51 -4.02 0.66 12.23
CA LEU A 51 -3.19 1.41 13.16
C LEU A 51 -3.28 2.90 12.90
N LYS A 52 -3.46 3.31 11.65
CA LYS A 52 -3.65 4.69 11.26
C LYS A 52 -4.62 4.74 10.10
N GLY A 53 -5.74 5.41 10.29
CA GLY A 53 -6.72 5.62 9.24
C GLY A 53 -6.38 6.83 8.38
N VAL A 54 -7.31 7.20 7.52
CA VAL A 54 -7.20 8.29 6.58
C VAL A 54 -8.01 9.49 7.09
N ALA A 55 -7.43 10.67 7.00
CA ALA A 55 -8.11 11.90 7.42
C ALA A 55 -9.33 12.19 6.54
N ASP A 56 -10.35 12.82 7.11
CA ASP A 56 -11.57 13.17 6.39
C ASP A 56 -11.29 14.08 5.19
N SER A 57 -10.27 14.94 5.29
CA SER A 57 -9.87 15.81 4.18
C SER A 57 -9.47 15.02 2.94
N ILE A 58 -8.97 13.81 3.15
CA ILE A 58 -8.60 12.93 2.04
C ILE A 58 -9.78 12.10 1.57
N SER A 59 -10.52 11.51 2.51
CA SER A 59 -11.65 10.64 2.15
C SER A 59 -12.77 11.43 1.47
N ASN A 60 -12.83 12.74 1.68
CA ASN A 60 -13.84 13.60 1.07
C ASN A 60 -13.39 14.28 -0.22
N VAL A 61 -12.17 14.03 -0.66
CA VAL A 61 -11.68 14.52 -1.95
C VAL A 61 -12.61 14.02 -3.06
N GLY A 62 -12.86 14.87 -4.04
CA GLY A 62 -13.62 14.49 -5.23
C GLY A 62 -15.07 14.13 -4.99
N GLY A 63 -15.62 14.39 -3.81
CA GLY A 63 -17.01 14.08 -3.50
C GLY A 63 -17.19 12.93 -2.52
N GLY A 64 -16.12 12.36 -2.00
CA GLY A 64 -16.18 11.38 -0.95
C GLY A 64 -15.91 9.94 -1.40
N GLY A 65 -15.72 9.07 -0.43
CA GLY A 65 -15.50 7.65 -0.66
C GLY A 65 -14.17 7.30 -1.29
N GLY A 66 -13.24 8.27 -1.39
CA GLY A 66 -11.96 8.07 -2.05
C GLY A 66 -11.99 8.36 -3.54
N GLN A 67 -13.05 8.96 -4.05
CA GLN A 67 -13.08 9.39 -5.45
C GLN A 67 -11.96 10.41 -5.68
N GLY A 68 -11.17 10.20 -6.76
CA GLY A 68 -10.02 11.05 -7.03
C GLY A 68 -8.78 10.71 -6.19
N VAL A 69 -8.81 9.64 -5.42
CA VAL A 69 -7.69 9.16 -4.62
C VAL A 69 -7.06 7.95 -5.28
N LEU A 70 -5.74 7.95 -5.34
CA LEU A 70 -4.97 6.80 -5.80
C LEU A 70 -4.34 6.14 -4.58
N ILE A 71 -4.68 4.89 -4.31
CA ILE A 71 -4.05 4.10 -3.27
C ILE A 71 -2.86 3.38 -3.89
N VAL A 72 -1.71 3.42 -3.23
CA VAL A 72 -0.48 2.79 -3.71
C VAL A 72 0.09 1.87 -2.65
N ASP A 73 0.35 0.64 -3.05
CA ASP A 73 1.08 -0.35 -2.25
C ASP A 73 2.10 -1.05 -3.15
N ASP A 74 3.02 -1.77 -2.56
CA ASP A 74 4.03 -2.51 -3.31
C ASP A 74 3.46 -3.80 -3.91
N LEU A 75 2.62 -4.49 -3.15
CA LEU A 75 2.16 -5.83 -3.47
C LEU A 75 0.78 -6.06 -2.88
N VAL A 76 -0.09 -6.71 -3.62
CA VAL A 76 -1.27 -7.32 -3.05
C VAL A 76 -1.07 -8.84 -3.03
N ASP A 77 -1.12 -9.43 -1.84
CA ASP A 77 -0.87 -10.86 -1.63
C ASP A 77 -2.18 -11.63 -1.54
N THR A 78 -2.67 -11.87 -0.33
CA THR A 78 -3.96 -12.54 -0.14
C THR A 78 -5.14 -11.59 -0.33
N GLY A 79 -4.88 -10.30 -0.22
CA GLY A 79 -5.91 -9.27 -0.34
C GLY A 79 -6.53 -8.83 0.98
N LYS A 80 -6.06 -9.37 2.10
CA LYS A 80 -6.65 -9.03 3.41
C LYS A 80 -6.47 -7.55 3.74
N THR A 81 -5.25 -7.03 3.58
CA THR A 81 -4.97 -5.60 3.79
C THR A 81 -5.74 -4.76 2.77
N ALA A 82 -5.70 -5.16 1.51
CA ALA A 82 -6.37 -4.42 0.45
C ALA A 82 -7.88 -4.31 0.69
N ARG A 83 -8.51 -5.35 1.21
CA ARG A 83 -9.94 -5.32 1.51
C ARG A 83 -10.26 -4.28 2.57
N ILE A 84 -9.44 -4.20 3.61
CA ILE A 84 -9.64 -3.22 4.68
C ILE A 84 -9.47 -1.80 4.14
N VAL A 85 -8.43 -1.57 3.35
CA VAL A 85 -8.19 -0.25 2.76
C VAL A 85 -9.29 0.11 1.76
N ARG A 86 -9.75 -0.86 0.99
CA ARG A 86 -10.85 -0.67 0.05
C ARG A 86 -12.15 -0.29 0.77
N ASP A 87 -12.38 -0.87 1.96
CA ASP A 87 -13.56 -0.51 2.76
C ASP A 87 -13.48 0.93 3.28
N ILE A 88 -12.28 1.41 3.58
CA ILE A 88 -12.07 2.79 4.02
C ILE A 88 -12.30 3.77 2.85
N LEU A 89 -11.82 3.40 1.65
CA LEU A 89 -11.88 4.25 0.46
C LEU A 89 -12.47 3.45 -0.72
N PRO A 90 -13.79 3.19 -0.69
CA PRO A 90 -14.38 2.26 -1.66
C PRO A 90 -14.35 2.75 -3.11
N LYS A 91 -14.23 4.04 -3.33
CA LYS A 91 -14.23 4.62 -4.67
C LYS A 91 -12.84 4.97 -5.18
N ALA A 92 -11.81 4.71 -4.38
CA ALA A 92 -10.44 5.00 -4.78
C ALA A 92 -9.96 4.01 -5.85
N HIS A 93 -9.00 4.45 -6.62
CA HIS A 93 -8.27 3.57 -7.55
C HIS A 93 -7.08 2.96 -6.80
N PHE A 94 -6.97 1.65 -6.80
CA PHE A 94 -5.93 0.94 -6.05
C PHE A 94 -4.88 0.40 -7.02
N ALA A 95 -3.63 0.79 -6.84
CA ALA A 95 -2.52 0.38 -7.69
C ALA A 95 -1.41 -0.27 -6.85
N THR A 96 -0.85 -1.34 -7.40
CA THR A 96 0.30 -2.03 -6.80
C THR A 96 1.35 -2.30 -7.87
N VAL A 97 2.58 -2.54 -7.43
CA VAL A 97 3.64 -2.96 -8.34
C VAL A 97 3.40 -4.41 -8.76
N TYR A 98 3.16 -5.28 -7.80
CA TYR A 98 2.88 -6.69 -8.06
C TYR A 98 1.52 -7.09 -7.53
N ALA A 99 0.92 -8.08 -8.19
CA ALA A 99 -0.32 -8.69 -7.72
C ALA A 99 -0.20 -10.20 -7.77
N LYS A 100 -0.63 -10.84 -6.68
CA LYS A 100 -0.78 -12.28 -6.63
C LYS A 100 -2.25 -12.64 -6.88
N PRO A 101 -2.54 -13.86 -7.37
CA PRO A 101 -3.91 -14.20 -7.80
C PRO A 101 -5.00 -13.96 -6.77
N MET A 102 -4.72 -14.25 -5.49
CA MET A 102 -5.75 -14.07 -4.45
C MET A 102 -6.09 -12.62 -4.19
N GLY A 103 -5.12 -11.72 -4.33
CA GLY A 103 -5.33 -10.29 -4.07
C GLY A 103 -5.71 -9.49 -5.30
N ARG A 104 -5.44 -10.02 -6.47
CA ARG A 104 -5.66 -9.32 -7.74
C ARG A 104 -7.05 -8.70 -7.89
N PRO A 105 -8.15 -9.38 -7.50
CA PRO A 105 -9.48 -8.79 -7.68
C PRO A 105 -9.72 -7.52 -6.88
N LEU A 106 -8.88 -7.22 -5.89
CA LEU A 106 -9.06 -6.06 -5.03
C LEU A 106 -8.31 -4.83 -5.50
N VAL A 107 -7.47 -4.95 -6.52
CA VAL A 107 -6.73 -3.82 -7.08
C VAL A 107 -7.17 -3.55 -8.50
N ASP A 108 -7.03 -2.29 -8.91
CA ASP A 108 -7.47 -1.84 -10.23
C ASP A 108 -6.34 -1.88 -11.25
N THR A 109 -5.12 -1.63 -10.80
CA THR A 109 -3.94 -1.56 -11.66
C THR A 109 -2.75 -2.23 -10.97
N PHE A 110 -2.02 -3.01 -11.70
CA PHE A 110 -0.76 -3.58 -11.25
C PHE A 110 0.18 -3.70 -12.45
N ILE A 111 1.48 -3.76 -12.17
CA ILE A 111 2.48 -3.84 -13.24
C ILE A 111 2.70 -5.28 -13.65
N THR A 112 2.89 -6.18 -12.68
CA THR A 112 3.21 -7.58 -12.98
C THR A 112 2.46 -8.51 -12.03
N GLU A 113 1.86 -9.55 -12.60
CA GLU A 113 1.27 -10.63 -11.81
C GLU A 113 2.33 -11.69 -11.54
N VAL A 114 2.36 -12.20 -10.32
CA VAL A 114 3.26 -13.27 -9.90
C VAL A 114 2.46 -14.36 -9.22
N SER A 115 3.03 -15.57 -9.11
CA SER A 115 2.33 -16.68 -8.49
C SER A 115 2.13 -16.45 -7.00
N GLN A 116 1.12 -17.12 -6.44
CA GLN A 116 0.74 -16.93 -5.04
C GLN A 116 1.88 -17.29 -4.08
N ASP A 117 2.70 -18.27 -4.43
CA ASP A 117 3.80 -18.72 -3.58
C ASP A 117 5.13 -18.03 -3.85
N THR A 118 5.15 -17.01 -4.69
CA THR A 118 6.36 -16.25 -4.96
C THR A 118 6.67 -15.33 -3.79
N TRP A 119 7.92 -15.33 -3.36
CA TRP A 119 8.41 -14.35 -2.39
C TRP A 119 9.13 -13.24 -3.13
N ILE A 120 8.75 -11.99 -2.85
CA ILE A 120 9.31 -10.84 -3.53
C ILE A 120 10.16 -10.03 -2.56
N TYR A 121 11.40 -9.75 -2.96
CA TYR A 121 12.28 -8.83 -2.25
C TYR A 121 12.34 -7.53 -3.01
N PHE A 122 11.89 -6.45 -2.39
CA PHE A 122 12.00 -5.13 -2.98
C PHE A 122 13.29 -4.48 -2.53
N PRO A 123 13.83 -3.53 -3.32
CA PRO A 123 15.06 -2.83 -2.91
C PRO A 123 14.95 -2.12 -1.56
N TRP A 124 13.77 -1.71 -1.18
CA TRP A 124 13.52 -1.04 0.09
C TRP A 124 13.23 -2.01 1.24
N ASP A 125 13.07 -3.29 0.94
CA ASP A 125 12.98 -4.34 1.95
C ASP A 125 14.39 -4.81 2.23
N LEU A 126 14.85 -4.65 3.44
CA LEU A 126 16.12 -5.27 3.80
C LEU A 126 15.93 -6.76 4.02
N GLY A 127 14.76 -7.24 3.67
CA GLY A 127 14.46 -8.64 3.67
C GLY A 127 14.39 -9.23 5.06
N LEU A 128 14.52 -10.52 5.07
CA LEU A 128 14.52 -11.27 6.31
C LEU A 128 15.92 -11.49 6.85
N ALA A 129 16.95 -11.06 6.12
CA ALA A 129 18.33 -11.21 6.55
C ALA A 129 18.77 -9.94 7.25
N PHE A 130 19.46 -10.11 8.37
CA PHE A 130 20.05 -8.98 9.06
C PHE A 130 21.13 -8.34 8.19
N GLN A 131 21.05 -7.03 8.05
CA GLN A 131 22.03 -6.24 7.33
C GLN A 131 22.63 -5.22 8.29
N PRO A 132 23.91 -5.32 8.62
CA PRO A 132 24.51 -4.36 9.54
C PRO A 132 24.51 -2.97 8.88
N PRO A 133 24.34 -1.91 9.68
CA PRO A 133 24.41 -0.56 9.16
C PRO A 133 25.75 -0.26 8.53
N LEU A 134 25.74 0.41 7.41
CA LEU A 134 26.99 0.76 6.71
C LEU A 134 27.91 1.62 7.56
N ARG A 135 27.34 2.47 8.42
CA ARG A 135 28.12 3.35 9.29
C ARG A 135 28.98 2.62 10.31
N ASN A 136 28.70 1.35 10.55
CA ASN A 136 29.50 0.56 11.50
C ASN A 136 30.81 0.07 10.90
N GLY A 137 31.03 0.33 9.64
CA GLY A 137 32.34 0.30 9.04
C GLY A 137 33.07 -1.02 9.03
N THR A 138 32.41 -2.10 9.15
CA THR A 138 33.04 -3.41 9.19
C THR A 138 33.09 -4.09 7.86
N ASN A 139 32.96 -3.36 6.84
CA ASN A 139 32.89 -3.93 5.47
C ASN A 139 33.85 -3.28 4.57
#